data_9e99338fe6c9a40c4c864c3b3f4a6c8d
#
_entry.id   9e99338fe6c9a40c4c864c3b3f4a6c8d
#
_cell.length_a   1.000
_cell.length_b   1.000
_cell.length_c   1.000
_cell.angle_alpha   90.00
_cell.angle_beta   90.00
_cell.angle_gamma   90.00
#
_symmetry.space_group_name_H-M   'P 1'
#
loop_
_entity.id
_entity.type
_entity.pdbx_description
1 polymer ?
#
loop_
_entity_poly.entity_id
_entity_poly.type
_entity_poly.pdbx_seq_one_letter_code
_entity_poly.pdbx_strand_id
1 'polypeptide(L)'
;MTAAATTTLPEGWCTRRPTLDDVPAILELVHASDIAAIGEPDFIADEVREMLTDPHTDMTRDCWLAVDATGKIVGWTFPHNATGGDRDFAEVYTWPEHGLPALRPLLALIMDRMAERAAELGHDPYEVRSGAVPTEQPLIDALTEAGFVFLKQHARMQMSLAGVSPMAPEPPAGVVVRPIRPDDEAEMRVFHAVIEESFRDTDHFSPGYHAWRQQLAGQSAVLFHEWLVAEVDGRVVGALQSSGPEEEDEGWVSRLAVLRAYRKRGIGEALLRRAFAVYAANGRVKAGLGVDMENPTQAARLYLGVGMTALYRANIYRTYVTARAA
;
A
#
# COMPACT_ATOMS: atom_id res chain seq x y z
N MET A 1 15.47 20.44 -28.41
CA MET A 1 16.13 21.14 -27.27
C MET A 1 15.21 20.99 -26.08
N THR A 2 15.41 19.98 -25.26
CA THR A 2 14.68 19.80 -24.01
C THR A 2 15.19 20.87 -23.04
N ALA A 3 14.30 21.75 -22.58
CA ALA A 3 14.63 22.71 -21.54
C ALA A 3 15.10 21.91 -20.32
N ALA A 4 16.25 22.30 -19.75
CA ALA A 4 16.72 21.70 -18.50
C ALA A 4 15.62 21.86 -17.45
N ALA A 5 15.18 20.75 -16.87
CA ALA A 5 14.13 20.76 -15.88
C ALA A 5 14.60 21.60 -14.68
N THR A 6 13.80 22.62 -14.32
CA THR A 6 14.14 23.53 -13.21
C THR A 6 13.98 22.77 -11.89
N THR A 7 15.08 22.60 -11.16
CA THR A 7 15.08 21.98 -9.82
C THR A 7 14.90 23.01 -8.69
N THR A 8 14.64 24.28 -9.05
CA THR A 8 14.42 25.37 -8.09
C THR A 8 12.96 25.76 -8.03
N LEU A 9 12.47 26.07 -6.84
CA LEU A 9 11.12 26.60 -6.66
C LEU A 9 10.94 27.97 -7.32
N PRO A 10 9.70 28.35 -7.69
CA PRO A 10 9.37 29.69 -8.13
C PRO A 10 9.75 30.76 -7.09
N GLU A 11 9.89 32.02 -7.56
CA GLU A 11 10.14 33.15 -6.68
C GLU A 11 9.04 33.29 -5.62
N GLY A 12 9.43 33.50 -4.36
CA GLY A 12 8.53 33.60 -3.22
C GLY A 12 8.01 32.27 -2.67
N TRP A 13 8.31 31.15 -3.33
CA TRP A 13 8.03 29.82 -2.76
C TRP A 13 9.17 29.32 -1.91
N CYS A 14 8.85 28.50 -0.90
CA CYS A 14 9.87 27.90 -0.04
C CYS A 14 9.50 26.45 0.32
N THR A 15 10.49 25.74 0.85
CA THR A 15 10.24 24.46 1.51
C THR A 15 10.37 24.61 3.02
N ARG A 16 9.57 23.84 3.76
CA ARG A 16 9.71 23.68 5.21
C ARG A 16 9.40 22.24 5.63
N ARG A 17 9.71 21.93 6.87
CA ARG A 17 9.33 20.66 7.47
C ARG A 17 7.86 20.68 7.88
N PRO A 18 7.14 19.52 7.76
CA PRO A 18 5.79 19.41 8.29
C PRO A 18 5.78 19.39 9.81
N THR A 19 4.62 19.66 10.36
CA THR A 19 4.25 19.42 11.75
C THR A 19 2.91 18.70 11.78
N LEU A 20 2.49 18.15 12.90
CA LEU A 20 1.17 17.50 13.01
C LEU A 20 -0.01 18.47 12.83
N ASP A 21 0.22 19.76 13.01
CA ASP A 21 -0.78 20.79 12.74
C ASP A 21 -1.07 20.98 11.25
N ASP A 22 -0.16 20.48 10.38
CA ASP A 22 -0.31 20.54 8.92
C ASP A 22 -1.21 19.42 8.36
N VAL A 23 -1.57 18.43 9.17
CA VAL A 23 -2.36 17.25 8.70
C VAL A 23 -3.62 17.67 7.91
N PRO A 24 -4.45 18.64 8.33
CA PRO A 24 -5.62 19.03 7.54
C PRO A 24 -5.26 19.59 6.16
N ALA A 25 -4.22 20.43 6.07
CA ALA A 25 -3.81 21.06 4.82
C ALA A 25 -3.08 20.07 3.89
N ILE A 26 -2.35 19.12 4.45
CA ILE A 26 -1.77 17.99 3.69
C ILE A 26 -2.89 17.11 3.13
N LEU A 27 -3.91 16.80 3.92
CA LEU A 27 -5.05 16.01 3.46
C LEU A 27 -5.79 16.70 2.30
N GLU A 28 -6.02 18.02 2.39
CA GLU A 28 -6.61 18.79 1.28
C GLU A 28 -5.76 18.70 0.00
N LEU A 29 -4.43 18.79 0.12
CA LEU A 29 -3.50 18.64 -0.99
C LEU A 29 -3.60 17.25 -1.63
N VAL A 30 -3.56 16.19 -0.81
CA VAL A 30 -3.62 14.79 -1.28
C VAL A 30 -4.97 14.53 -1.93
N HIS A 31 -6.10 14.91 -1.31
CA HIS A 31 -7.43 14.78 -1.91
C HIS A 31 -7.53 15.47 -3.27
N ALA A 32 -6.95 16.67 -3.42
CA ALA A 32 -6.97 17.36 -4.71
C ALA A 32 -6.16 16.59 -5.77
N SER A 33 -5.02 16.02 -5.38
CA SER A 33 -4.19 15.16 -6.24
C SER A 33 -4.93 13.88 -6.64
N ASP A 34 -5.53 13.17 -5.67
CA ASP A 34 -6.28 11.93 -5.90
C ASP A 34 -7.48 12.16 -6.82
N ILE A 35 -8.29 13.19 -6.54
CA ILE A 35 -9.46 13.54 -7.39
C ILE A 35 -9.01 13.81 -8.83
N ALA A 36 -7.89 14.47 -9.04
CA ALA A 36 -7.37 14.73 -10.38
C ALA A 36 -6.83 13.44 -11.05
N ALA A 37 -6.26 12.52 -10.29
CA ALA A 37 -5.65 11.30 -10.80
C ALA A 37 -6.66 10.16 -11.01
N ILE A 38 -7.56 9.92 -10.03
CA ILE A 38 -8.46 8.76 -9.97
C ILE A 38 -9.95 9.11 -9.86
N GLY A 39 -10.30 10.40 -9.68
CA GLY A 39 -11.69 10.88 -9.65
C GLY A 39 -12.33 10.96 -8.26
N GLU A 40 -11.71 10.41 -7.23
CA GLU A 40 -12.17 10.43 -5.83
C GLU A 40 -10.98 10.50 -4.88
N PRO A 41 -11.14 10.99 -3.62
CA PRO A 41 -10.08 10.96 -2.64
C PRO A 41 -9.84 9.53 -2.15
N ASP A 42 -8.58 9.16 -1.88
CA ASP A 42 -8.17 7.81 -1.43
C ASP A 42 -7.44 7.83 -0.09
N PHE A 43 -7.28 9.00 0.55
CA PHE A 43 -6.63 9.17 1.84
C PHE A 43 -7.58 9.67 2.92
N ILE A 44 -7.31 9.27 4.17
CA ILE A 44 -7.95 9.84 5.36
C ILE A 44 -6.91 10.56 6.26
N ALA A 45 -7.39 11.40 7.18
CA ALA A 45 -6.50 12.20 8.06
C ALA A 45 -5.59 11.34 8.94
N ASP A 46 -6.04 10.15 9.34
CA ASP A 46 -5.25 9.26 10.18
C ASP A 46 -4.09 8.65 9.40
N GLU A 47 -4.25 8.33 8.12
CA GLU A 47 -3.14 7.87 7.26
C GLU A 47 -2.07 8.94 7.09
N VAL A 48 -2.46 10.22 6.84
CA VAL A 48 -1.49 11.33 6.81
C VAL A 48 -0.72 11.42 8.13
N ARG A 49 -1.42 11.27 9.26
CA ARG A 49 -0.79 11.28 10.59
C ARG A 49 0.16 10.10 10.77
N GLU A 50 -0.25 8.88 10.34
CA GLU A 50 0.59 7.69 10.38
C GLU A 50 1.86 7.86 9.56
N MET A 51 1.78 8.41 8.34
CA MET A 51 2.97 8.69 7.51
C MET A 51 3.93 9.66 8.19
N LEU A 52 3.42 10.69 8.89
CA LEU A 52 4.25 11.67 9.60
C LEU A 52 4.85 11.12 10.92
N THR A 53 4.26 10.08 11.49
CA THR A 53 4.68 9.48 12.77
C THR A 53 5.20 8.05 12.64
N ASP A 54 5.43 7.58 11.42
CA ASP A 54 6.00 6.25 11.15
C ASP A 54 7.33 6.10 11.89
N PRO A 55 7.57 5.01 12.64
CA PRO A 55 8.79 4.80 13.41
C PRO A 55 10.08 4.72 12.56
N HIS A 56 9.94 4.50 11.25
CA HIS A 56 11.07 4.48 10.30
C HIS A 56 11.26 5.80 9.55
N THR A 57 10.48 6.83 9.90
CA THR A 57 10.51 8.15 9.26
C THR A 57 10.66 9.25 10.32
N ASP A 58 11.65 10.09 10.17
CA ASP A 58 11.79 11.32 10.96
C ASP A 58 11.21 12.49 10.16
N MET A 59 9.98 12.92 10.48
CA MET A 59 9.32 13.99 9.73
C MET A 59 10.11 15.31 9.70
N THR A 60 11.02 15.53 10.68
CA THR A 60 11.85 16.74 10.75
C THR A 60 13.09 16.68 9.85
N ARG A 61 13.41 15.49 9.34
CA ARG A 61 14.56 15.24 8.45
C ARG A 61 14.17 14.69 7.10
N ASP A 62 13.13 13.85 7.07
CA ASP A 62 12.81 13.02 5.90
C ASP A 62 11.67 13.60 5.06
N CYS A 63 10.85 14.52 5.61
CA CYS A 63 9.67 15.06 4.94
C CYS A 63 9.83 16.54 4.60
N TRP A 64 9.21 17.01 3.51
CA TRP A 64 9.15 18.42 3.13
C TRP A 64 7.78 18.81 2.63
N LEU A 65 7.39 20.03 2.96
CA LEU A 65 6.29 20.73 2.34
C LEU A 65 6.85 21.81 1.41
N ALA A 66 6.25 21.98 0.24
CA ALA A 66 6.41 23.16 -0.59
C ALA A 66 5.26 24.13 -0.29
N VAL A 67 5.60 25.38 -0.06
CA VAL A 67 4.67 26.45 0.30
C VAL A 67 4.80 27.57 -0.73
N ASP A 68 3.70 28.03 -1.29
CA ASP A 68 3.68 29.11 -2.26
C ASP A 68 3.82 30.50 -1.61
N ALA A 69 3.90 31.54 -2.42
CA ALA A 69 4.07 32.92 -1.97
C ALA A 69 2.89 33.44 -1.09
N THR A 70 1.74 32.75 -1.08
CA THR A 70 0.57 33.09 -0.24
C THR A 70 0.58 32.37 1.10
N GLY A 71 1.52 31.44 1.29
CA GLY A 71 1.59 30.57 2.47
C GLY A 71 0.79 29.27 2.35
N LYS A 72 0.22 28.97 1.17
CA LYS A 72 -0.51 27.73 0.93
C LYS A 72 0.45 26.58 0.72
N ILE A 73 0.19 25.41 1.34
CA ILE A 73 0.89 24.15 1.05
C ILE A 73 0.47 23.69 -0.35
N VAL A 74 1.43 23.55 -1.25
CA VAL A 74 1.23 23.18 -2.65
C VAL A 74 1.95 21.92 -3.07
N GLY A 75 2.73 21.32 -2.17
CA GLY A 75 3.39 20.05 -2.37
C GLY A 75 3.86 19.42 -1.07
N TRP A 76 3.95 18.11 -1.08
CA TRP A 76 4.41 17.28 0.04
C TRP A 76 5.25 16.12 -0.50
N THR A 77 6.37 15.83 0.16
CA THR A 77 7.19 14.64 -0.13
C THR A 77 7.67 13.99 1.16
N PHE A 78 7.71 12.68 1.16
CA PHE A 78 8.12 11.86 2.30
C PHE A 78 8.59 10.47 1.85
N PRO A 79 9.42 9.77 2.64
CA PRO A 79 9.72 8.38 2.46
C PRO A 79 8.63 7.52 3.10
N HIS A 80 8.34 6.39 2.51
CA HIS A 80 7.51 5.38 3.13
C HIS A 80 8.24 4.03 3.14
N ASN A 81 8.52 3.49 4.34
CA ASN A 81 9.17 2.21 4.55
C ASN A 81 8.48 1.46 5.71
N ALA A 82 7.26 1.03 5.48
CA ALA A 82 6.42 0.37 6.49
C ALA A 82 7.07 -0.85 7.19
N THR A 83 8.17 -1.36 6.65
CA THR A 83 8.81 -2.59 7.14
C THR A 83 10.18 -2.37 7.75
N GLY A 84 10.77 -1.17 7.63
CA GLY A 84 12.16 -0.92 7.97
C GLY A 84 13.15 -1.75 7.12
N GLY A 85 12.72 -2.19 5.92
CA GLY A 85 13.48 -3.06 5.04
C GLY A 85 14.51 -2.32 4.17
N ASP A 86 14.93 -3.02 3.12
CA ASP A 86 16.03 -2.66 2.21
C ASP A 86 15.65 -1.67 1.10
N ARG A 87 14.50 -1.01 1.22
CA ARG A 87 14.00 -0.05 0.22
C ARG A 87 13.04 0.96 0.83
N ASP A 88 12.97 2.15 0.23
CA ASP A 88 11.97 3.18 0.51
C ASP A 88 11.06 3.42 -0.70
N PHE A 89 9.83 3.83 -0.47
CA PHE A 89 9.06 4.58 -1.44
C PHE A 89 9.34 6.07 -1.24
N ALA A 90 9.63 6.79 -2.32
CA ALA A 90 9.71 8.24 -2.34
C ALA A 90 8.39 8.77 -2.93
N GLU A 91 7.54 9.30 -2.07
CA GLU A 91 6.23 9.80 -2.44
C GLU A 91 6.26 11.32 -2.63
N VAL A 92 5.62 11.80 -3.69
CA VAL A 92 5.54 13.23 -4.01
C VAL A 92 4.12 13.59 -4.45
N TYR A 93 3.46 14.41 -3.67
CA TYR A 93 2.14 14.97 -3.98
C TYR A 93 2.25 16.46 -4.30
N THR A 94 1.51 16.93 -5.29
CA THR A 94 1.41 18.36 -5.61
C THR A 94 -0.03 18.74 -5.93
N TRP A 95 -0.42 19.99 -5.62
CA TRP A 95 -1.68 20.51 -6.10
C TRP A 95 -1.74 20.41 -7.64
N PRO A 96 -2.84 19.87 -8.19
CA PRO A 96 -3.02 19.83 -9.63
C PRO A 96 -2.77 21.22 -10.26
N GLU A 97 -2.03 21.25 -11.37
CA GLU A 97 -1.63 22.44 -12.13
C GLU A 97 -0.81 23.45 -11.29
N HIS A 98 -1.40 24.07 -10.26
CA HIS A 98 -0.75 25.12 -9.47
C HIS A 98 0.51 24.65 -8.74
N GLY A 99 0.50 23.45 -8.18
CA GLY A 99 1.64 22.87 -7.41
C GLY A 99 2.73 22.23 -8.27
N LEU A 100 2.49 22.00 -9.57
CA LEU A 100 3.45 21.32 -10.45
C LEU A 100 4.87 21.91 -10.45
N PRO A 101 5.06 23.24 -10.29
CA PRO A 101 6.42 23.79 -10.17
C PRO A 101 7.21 23.26 -8.98
N ALA A 102 6.55 22.73 -7.92
CA ALA A 102 7.22 22.13 -6.78
C ALA A 102 7.64 20.66 -7.00
N LEU A 103 7.09 19.99 -8.01
CA LEU A 103 7.25 18.54 -8.21
C LEU A 103 8.72 18.12 -8.32
N ARG A 104 9.48 18.70 -9.28
CA ARG A 104 10.89 18.37 -9.48
C ARG A 104 11.79 18.81 -8.31
N PRO A 105 11.61 19.99 -7.72
CA PRO A 105 12.32 20.38 -6.51
C PRO A 105 12.11 19.41 -5.34
N LEU A 106 10.87 18.99 -5.09
CA LEU A 106 10.55 18.03 -4.02
C LEU A 106 11.14 16.65 -4.31
N LEU A 107 11.03 16.18 -5.57
CA LEU A 107 11.63 14.92 -5.98
C LEU A 107 13.15 14.95 -5.81
N ALA A 108 13.82 16.04 -6.15
CA ALA A 108 15.26 16.19 -5.94
C ALA A 108 15.63 16.12 -4.45
N LEU A 109 14.88 16.81 -3.58
CA LEU A 109 15.11 16.79 -2.13
C LEU A 109 14.96 15.38 -1.54
N ILE A 110 13.89 14.66 -1.91
CA ILE A 110 13.67 13.31 -1.38
C ILE A 110 14.73 12.35 -1.92
N MET A 111 15.15 12.45 -3.19
CA MET A 111 16.19 11.60 -3.75
C MET A 111 17.57 11.84 -3.10
N ASP A 112 17.92 13.10 -2.80
CA ASP A 112 19.11 13.41 -2.02
C ASP A 112 19.03 12.75 -0.63
N ARG A 113 17.86 12.82 0.02
CA ARG A 113 17.64 12.19 1.33
C ARG A 113 17.70 10.67 1.25
N MET A 114 17.23 10.05 0.16
CA MET A 114 17.35 8.60 -0.03
C MET A 114 18.79 8.13 -0.05
N ALA A 115 19.71 8.92 -0.65
CA ALA A 115 21.13 8.59 -0.65
C ALA A 115 21.76 8.67 0.76
N GLU A 116 21.31 9.61 1.60
CA GLU A 116 21.73 9.69 3.02
C GLU A 116 21.17 8.53 3.84
N ARG A 117 19.87 8.24 3.68
CA ARG A 117 19.20 7.10 4.36
C ARG A 117 19.85 5.77 3.98
N ALA A 118 20.26 5.59 2.74
CA ALA A 118 21.00 4.42 2.29
C ALA A 118 22.27 4.20 3.15
N ALA A 119 23.03 5.27 3.44
CA ALA A 119 24.20 5.20 4.30
C ALA A 119 23.83 4.92 5.77
N GLU A 120 22.79 5.58 6.28
CA GLU A 120 22.28 5.38 7.65
C GLU A 120 21.81 3.93 7.89
N LEU A 121 21.16 3.33 6.89
CA LEU A 121 20.63 1.95 6.93
C LEU A 121 21.68 0.88 6.55
N GLY A 122 22.84 1.31 6.02
CA GLY A 122 23.94 0.40 5.63
C GLY A 122 23.68 -0.35 4.32
N HIS A 123 22.91 0.22 3.40
CA HIS A 123 22.62 -0.35 2.09
C HIS A 123 23.31 0.44 0.97
N ASP A 124 24.00 -0.26 0.04
CA ASP A 124 24.60 0.34 -1.15
C ASP A 124 24.77 -0.72 -2.26
N PRO A 125 24.05 -0.62 -3.40
CA PRO A 125 23.04 0.41 -3.71
C PRO A 125 21.74 0.21 -2.93
N TYR A 126 20.96 1.28 -2.78
CA TYR A 126 19.68 1.28 -2.11
C TYR A 126 18.53 1.47 -3.10
N GLU A 127 17.53 0.60 -3.05
CA GLU A 127 16.37 0.66 -3.96
C GLU A 127 15.39 1.74 -3.50
N VAL A 128 15.03 2.62 -4.43
CA VAL A 128 13.99 3.63 -4.23
C VAL A 128 12.86 3.38 -5.23
N ARG A 129 11.64 3.32 -4.74
CA ARG A 129 10.42 3.19 -5.53
C ARG A 129 9.60 4.47 -5.46
N SER A 130 8.70 4.65 -6.44
CA SER A 130 7.67 5.67 -6.42
C SER A 130 6.44 5.17 -7.18
N GLY A 131 5.25 5.56 -6.72
CA GLY A 131 3.99 5.28 -7.37
C GLY A 131 3.55 6.42 -8.27
N ALA A 132 2.87 6.11 -9.40
CA ALA A 132 2.16 7.10 -10.19
C ALA A 132 0.97 6.46 -10.88
N VAL A 133 -0.19 7.11 -10.84
CA VAL A 133 -1.35 6.72 -11.65
C VAL A 133 -1.04 7.04 -13.12
N PRO A 134 -1.44 6.22 -14.10
CA PRO A 134 -1.15 6.45 -15.52
C PRO A 134 -1.60 7.82 -16.07
N THR A 135 -2.51 8.50 -15.39
CA THR A 135 -2.98 9.86 -15.73
C THR A 135 -2.04 10.96 -15.25
N GLU A 136 -1.12 10.68 -14.33
CA GLU A 136 -0.18 11.64 -13.73
C GLU A 136 1.08 11.83 -14.59
N GLN A 137 0.90 12.23 -15.86
CA GLN A 137 2.00 12.35 -16.80
C GLN A 137 3.14 13.26 -16.30
N PRO A 138 2.88 14.42 -15.63
CA PRO A 138 3.96 15.25 -15.08
C PRO A 138 4.84 14.52 -14.06
N LEU A 139 4.24 13.67 -13.19
CA LEU A 139 4.99 12.87 -12.22
C LEU A 139 5.79 11.76 -12.92
N ILE A 140 5.18 11.06 -13.89
CA ILE A 140 5.85 10.02 -14.69
C ILE A 140 7.06 10.59 -15.43
N ASP A 141 6.93 11.78 -16.03
CA ASP A 141 8.02 12.46 -16.72
C ASP A 141 9.15 12.82 -15.74
N ALA A 142 8.81 13.39 -14.58
CA ALA A 142 9.79 13.74 -13.55
C ALA A 142 10.54 12.52 -13.00
N LEU A 143 9.83 11.41 -12.72
CA LEU A 143 10.43 10.15 -12.32
C LEU A 143 11.38 9.60 -13.39
N THR A 144 10.94 9.61 -14.65
CA THR A 144 11.76 9.13 -15.78
C THR A 144 13.04 9.96 -15.95
N GLU A 145 12.93 11.28 -15.85
CA GLU A 145 14.07 12.22 -15.88
C GLU A 145 15.04 11.99 -14.70
N ALA A 146 14.51 11.59 -13.53
CA ALA A 146 15.29 11.23 -12.35
C ALA A 146 15.88 9.79 -12.41
N GLY A 147 15.73 9.09 -13.54
CA GLY A 147 16.32 7.77 -13.77
C GLY A 147 15.51 6.59 -13.22
N PHE A 148 14.24 6.82 -12.86
CA PHE A 148 13.34 5.72 -12.54
C PHE A 148 12.92 4.96 -13.79
N VAL A 149 12.78 3.65 -13.66
CA VAL A 149 12.27 2.74 -14.70
C VAL A 149 11.01 2.03 -14.20
N PHE A 150 10.09 1.77 -15.11
CA PHE A 150 8.88 1.00 -14.79
C PHE A 150 9.27 -0.37 -14.20
N LEU A 151 8.64 -0.73 -13.09
CA LEU A 151 8.85 -2.01 -12.42
C LEU A 151 7.65 -2.93 -12.59
N LYS A 152 6.46 -2.47 -12.23
CA LYS A 152 5.22 -3.24 -12.25
C LYS A 152 4.01 -2.35 -12.12
N GLN A 153 2.82 -2.91 -12.31
CA GLN A 153 1.57 -2.23 -12.09
C GLN A 153 0.80 -2.86 -10.92
N HIS A 154 0.32 -2.04 -10.00
CA HIS A 154 -0.65 -2.43 -8.98
C HIS A 154 -2.05 -1.99 -9.39
N ALA A 155 -3.05 -2.74 -8.95
CA ALA A 155 -4.45 -2.33 -9.06
C ALA A 155 -5.10 -2.36 -7.67
N ARG A 156 -5.86 -1.32 -7.33
CA ARG A 156 -6.86 -1.37 -6.28
C ARG A 156 -8.10 -2.02 -6.87
N MET A 157 -8.46 -3.19 -6.37
CA MET A 157 -9.65 -3.92 -6.80
C MET A 157 -10.75 -3.72 -5.78
N GLN A 158 -11.97 -3.52 -6.24
CA GLN A 158 -13.13 -3.31 -5.38
C GLN A 158 -14.37 -4.01 -5.95
N MET A 159 -15.31 -4.34 -5.09
CA MET A 159 -16.67 -4.76 -5.47
C MET A 159 -17.70 -4.27 -4.46
N SER A 160 -18.92 -4.04 -4.94
CA SER A 160 -20.07 -3.81 -4.08
C SER A 160 -20.52 -5.11 -3.41
N LEU A 161 -20.81 -5.04 -2.11
CA LEU A 161 -21.40 -6.15 -1.36
C LEU A 161 -22.93 -6.15 -1.39
N ALA A 162 -23.56 -5.22 -2.13
CA ALA A 162 -25.00 -5.19 -2.31
C ALA A 162 -25.50 -6.52 -2.91
N GLY A 163 -26.40 -7.19 -2.20
CA GLY A 163 -26.93 -8.50 -2.61
C GLY A 163 -26.01 -9.70 -2.33
N VAL A 164 -24.83 -9.49 -1.73
CA VAL A 164 -24.02 -10.61 -1.23
C VAL A 164 -24.71 -11.21 -0.01
N SER A 165 -24.96 -12.53 -0.08
CA SER A 165 -25.57 -13.27 1.03
C SER A 165 -24.61 -13.30 2.24
N PRO A 166 -25.09 -13.06 3.48
CA PRO A 166 -24.30 -13.31 4.69
C PRO A 166 -23.89 -14.78 4.86
N MET A 167 -24.54 -15.69 4.15
CA MET A 167 -24.15 -17.10 4.06
C MET A 167 -23.30 -17.31 2.82
N ALA A 168 -22.01 -17.59 3.03
CA ALA A 168 -21.10 -17.94 1.94
C ALA A 168 -21.56 -19.23 1.23
N PRO A 169 -21.30 -19.36 -0.08
CA PRO A 169 -21.45 -20.62 -0.78
C PRO A 169 -20.64 -21.76 -0.12
N GLU A 170 -21.09 -22.98 -0.30
CA GLU A 170 -20.35 -24.18 0.11
C GLU A 170 -18.96 -24.19 -0.54
N PRO A 171 -17.89 -24.43 0.22
CA PRO A 171 -16.55 -24.57 -0.33
C PRO A 171 -16.44 -25.84 -1.18
N PRO A 172 -15.40 -25.99 -2.01
CA PRO A 172 -15.16 -27.22 -2.76
C PRO A 172 -15.10 -28.45 -1.86
N ALA A 173 -15.50 -29.62 -2.38
CA ALA A 173 -15.51 -30.86 -1.63
C ALA A 173 -14.16 -31.15 -0.97
N GLY A 174 -14.17 -31.49 0.33
CA GLY A 174 -12.97 -31.76 1.12
C GLY A 174 -12.26 -30.49 1.61
N VAL A 175 -12.81 -29.31 1.37
CA VAL A 175 -12.28 -28.03 1.89
C VAL A 175 -13.20 -27.52 2.98
N VAL A 176 -12.65 -27.14 4.12
CA VAL A 176 -13.35 -26.44 5.21
C VAL A 176 -12.81 -25.03 5.32
N VAL A 177 -13.69 -24.02 5.26
CA VAL A 177 -13.34 -22.62 5.48
C VAL A 177 -13.97 -22.13 6.78
N ARG A 178 -13.15 -21.62 7.69
CA ARG A 178 -13.58 -21.15 9.02
C ARG A 178 -12.76 -19.95 9.50
N PRO A 179 -13.26 -19.19 10.48
CA PRO A 179 -12.44 -18.20 11.16
C PRO A 179 -11.20 -18.81 11.83
N ILE A 180 -10.13 -18.02 11.94
CA ILE A 180 -8.94 -18.38 12.71
C ILE A 180 -9.29 -18.46 14.21
N ARG A 181 -8.49 -19.21 14.95
CA ARG A 181 -8.55 -19.24 16.42
C ARG A 181 -7.38 -18.41 16.98
N PRO A 182 -7.59 -17.12 17.31
CA PRO A 182 -6.50 -16.20 17.68
C PRO A 182 -5.82 -16.56 19.00
N ASP A 183 -6.52 -17.29 19.87
CA ASP A 183 -6.01 -17.78 21.18
C ASP A 183 -5.21 -19.09 21.03
N ASP A 184 -5.25 -19.74 19.88
CA ASP A 184 -4.45 -20.91 19.55
C ASP A 184 -3.12 -20.48 18.93
N GLU A 185 -2.08 -20.38 19.74
CA GLU A 185 -0.74 -19.95 19.30
C GLU A 185 -0.15 -20.87 18.21
N ALA A 186 -0.49 -22.16 18.24
CA ALA A 186 -0.05 -23.10 17.21
C ALA A 186 -0.71 -22.81 15.88
N GLU A 187 -2.00 -22.50 15.86
CA GLU A 187 -2.72 -22.12 14.66
C GLU A 187 -2.24 -20.77 14.11
N MET A 188 -1.97 -19.78 14.97
CA MET A 188 -1.42 -18.50 14.57
C MET A 188 -0.05 -18.65 13.88
N ARG A 189 0.81 -19.54 14.36
CA ARG A 189 2.08 -19.87 13.70
C ARG A 189 1.87 -20.53 12.34
N VAL A 190 0.93 -21.46 12.23
CA VAL A 190 0.59 -22.11 10.95
C VAL A 190 0.01 -21.09 9.97
N PHE A 191 -0.89 -20.21 10.42
CA PHE A 191 -1.46 -19.14 9.60
C PHE A 191 -0.37 -18.25 9.00
N HIS A 192 0.53 -17.75 9.84
CA HIS A 192 1.66 -16.94 9.39
C HIS A 192 2.57 -17.72 8.42
N ALA A 193 2.90 -18.98 8.73
CA ALA A 193 3.74 -19.80 7.88
C ALA A 193 3.11 -20.07 6.49
N VAL A 194 1.78 -20.23 6.40
CA VAL A 194 1.07 -20.37 5.13
C VAL A 194 1.18 -19.10 4.29
N ILE A 195 1.08 -17.93 4.92
CA ILE A 195 1.29 -16.64 4.23
C ILE A 195 2.73 -16.56 3.73
N GLU A 196 3.72 -16.73 4.59
CA GLU A 196 5.16 -16.69 4.26
C GLU A 196 5.50 -17.60 3.08
N GLU A 197 5.11 -18.88 3.16
CA GLU A 197 5.36 -19.86 2.12
C GLU A 197 4.70 -19.48 0.79
N SER A 198 3.47 -18.94 0.84
CA SER A 198 2.71 -18.61 -0.36
C SER A 198 3.25 -17.38 -1.09
N PHE A 199 3.91 -16.46 -0.38
CA PHE A 199 4.49 -15.23 -0.90
C PHE A 199 6.01 -15.31 -1.12
N ARG A 200 6.65 -16.44 -0.86
CA ARG A 200 8.11 -16.62 -0.96
C ARG A 200 8.70 -16.21 -2.31
N ASP A 201 7.97 -16.44 -3.40
CA ASP A 201 8.42 -16.14 -4.76
C ASP A 201 7.99 -14.74 -5.23
N THR A 202 7.46 -13.90 -4.32
CA THR A 202 7.00 -12.55 -4.64
C THR A 202 7.90 -11.52 -3.98
N ASP A 203 7.74 -10.27 -4.35
CA ASP A 203 8.42 -9.11 -3.77
C ASP A 203 7.80 -8.66 -2.42
N HIS A 204 7.01 -9.53 -1.80
CA HIS A 204 6.36 -9.26 -0.54
C HIS A 204 7.34 -9.45 0.63
N PHE A 205 7.55 -8.39 1.41
CA PHE A 205 8.24 -8.51 2.68
C PHE A 205 7.24 -8.97 3.75
N SER A 206 7.65 -9.93 4.54
CA SER A 206 6.91 -10.38 5.71
C SER A 206 7.84 -10.40 6.92
N PRO A 207 7.48 -9.75 8.02
CA PRO A 207 8.26 -9.82 9.24
C PRO A 207 8.21 -11.22 9.81
N GLY A 208 9.27 -11.67 10.45
CA GLY A 208 9.26 -12.95 11.17
C GLY A 208 8.14 -13.01 12.20
N TYR A 209 7.68 -14.23 12.54
CA TYR A 209 6.49 -14.46 13.37
C TYR A 209 6.42 -13.58 14.65
N HIS A 210 7.53 -13.43 15.35
CA HIS A 210 7.55 -12.65 16.61
C HIS A 210 7.32 -11.16 16.36
N ALA A 211 7.95 -10.59 15.32
CA ALA A 211 7.76 -9.19 14.95
C ALA A 211 6.32 -8.95 14.46
N TRP A 212 5.78 -9.87 13.64
CA TRP A 212 4.39 -9.82 13.21
C TRP A 212 3.41 -9.85 14.41
N ARG A 213 3.64 -10.70 15.41
CA ARG A 213 2.81 -10.75 16.64
C ARG A 213 2.90 -9.45 17.45
N GLN A 214 4.09 -8.83 17.51
CA GLN A 214 4.26 -7.53 18.17
C GLN A 214 3.52 -6.42 17.45
N GLN A 215 3.57 -6.39 16.11
CA GLN A 215 2.79 -5.43 15.32
C GLN A 215 1.28 -5.58 15.56
N LEU A 216 0.76 -6.82 15.60
CA LEU A 216 -0.64 -7.06 15.93
C LEU A 216 -1.03 -6.58 17.33
N ALA A 217 -0.16 -6.79 18.32
CA ALA A 217 -0.40 -6.35 19.70
C ALA A 217 -0.40 -4.81 19.83
N GLY A 218 0.24 -4.09 18.90
CA GLY A 218 0.24 -2.62 18.83
C GLY A 218 -0.97 -2.02 18.14
N GLN A 219 -1.78 -2.83 17.44
CA GLN A 219 -2.97 -2.34 16.74
C GLN A 219 -4.15 -2.18 17.72
N SER A 220 -4.89 -1.07 17.59
CA SER A 220 -6.03 -0.75 18.47
C SER A 220 -7.20 -1.71 18.33
N ALA A 221 -7.37 -2.33 17.15
CA ALA A 221 -8.41 -3.33 16.91
C ALA A 221 -8.02 -4.28 15.78
N VAL A 222 -7.83 -5.56 16.10
CA VAL A 222 -7.67 -6.63 15.10
C VAL A 222 -8.97 -7.44 15.05
N LEU A 223 -9.60 -7.47 13.88
CA LEU A 223 -10.86 -8.15 13.66
C LEU A 223 -10.64 -9.62 13.30
N PHE A 224 -10.14 -10.44 14.25
CA PHE A 224 -9.81 -11.83 14.01
C PHE A 224 -10.97 -12.69 13.48
N HIS A 225 -12.22 -12.32 13.70
CA HIS A 225 -13.38 -13.02 13.16
C HIS A 225 -13.51 -12.88 11.64
N GLU A 226 -12.78 -11.93 11.04
CA GLU A 226 -12.67 -11.73 9.59
C GLU A 226 -11.43 -12.44 8.99
N TRP A 227 -10.55 -12.98 9.84
CA TRP A 227 -9.42 -13.77 9.37
C TRP A 227 -9.85 -15.22 9.19
N LEU A 228 -9.54 -15.79 8.04
CA LEU A 228 -10.03 -17.09 7.65
C LEU A 228 -8.88 -18.06 7.37
N VAL A 229 -9.10 -19.33 7.68
CA VAL A 229 -8.27 -20.45 7.26
C VAL A 229 -9.06 -21.38 6.36
N ALA A 230 -8.38 -22.00 5.39
CA ALA A 230 -8.91 -23.11 4.61
C ALA A 230 -8.14 -24.38 4.98
N GLU A 231 -8.87 -25.45 5.30
CA GLU A 231 -8.32 -26.74 5.67
C GLU A 231 -8.67 -27.81 4.62
N VAL A 232 -7.72 -28.72 4.39
CA VAL A 232 -7.89 -29.95 3.63
C VAL A 232 -7.30 -31.08 4.47
N ASP A 233 -8.06 -32.12 4.71
CA ASP A 233 -7.69 -33.26 5.55
C ASP A 233 -7.12 -32.84 6.94
N GLY A 234 -7.74 -31.82 7.57
CA GLY A 234 -7.34 -31.27 8.85
C GLY A 234 -6.07 -30.41 8.84
N ARG A 235 -5.48 -30.15 7.68
CA ARG A 235 -4.31 -29.31 7.53
C ARG A 235 -4.70 -27.93 6.99
N VAL A 236 -4.25 -26.85 7.61
CA VAL A 236 -4.38 -25.49 7.09
C VAL A 236 -3.50 -25.33 5.85
N VAL A 237 -4.14 -25.01 4.71
CA VAL A 237 -3.51 -24.91 3.38
C VAL A 237 -3.76 -23.57 2.70
N GLY A 238 -4.65 -22.76 3.28
CA GLY A 238 -4.97 -21.41 2.83
C GLY A 238 -5.24 -20.49 4.00
N ALA A 239 -4.97 -19.20 3.80
CA ALA A 239 -5.13 -18.14 4.79
C ALA A 239 -5.65 -16.87 4.11
N LEU A 240 -6.59 -16.18 4.75
CA LEU A 240 -7.02 -14.84 4.37
C LEU A 240 -6.93 -13.96 5.61
N GLN A 241 -6.18 -12.87 5.48
CA GLN A 241 -6.04 -11.84 6.51
C GLN A 241 -6.78 -10.59 6.06
N SER A 242 -7.68 -10.09 6.90
CA SER A 242 -8.29 -8.78 6.75
C SER A 242 -7.51 -7.77 7.59
N SER A 243 -7.38 -6.55 7.11
CA SER A 243 -7.01 -5.40 7.95
C SER A 243 -8.26 -4.66 8.43
N GLY A 244 -8.08 -3.73 9.36
CA GLY A 244 -9.12 -2.76 9.69
C GLY A 244 -9.58 -2.03 8.42
N PRO A 245 -10.80 -1.53 8.37
CA PRO A 245 -11.29 -0.81 7.21
C PRO A 245 -10.46 0.46 7.00
N GLU A 246 -9.98 0.68 5.77
CA GLU A 246 -9.47 1.99 5.34
C GLU A 246 -10.61 3.00 5.34
N GLU A 247 -11.81 2.56 4.93
CA GLU A 247 -13.08 3.26 5.08
C GLU A 247 -14.01 2.46 6.01
N GLU A 248 -14.86 3.12 6.79
CA GLU A 248 -15.75 2.46 7.77
C GLU A 248 -16.68 1.41 7.14
N ASP A 249 -17.01 1.56 5.85
CA ASP A 249 -17.96 0.70 5.13
C ASP A 249 -17.29 -0.33 4.18
N GLU A 250 -15.94 -0.38 4.13
CA GLU A 250 -15.18 -1.32 3.30
C GLU A 250 -14.56 -2.46 4.10
N GLY A 251 -14.64 -3.69 3.59
CA GLY A 251 -13.86 -4.84 4.03
C GLY A 251 -12.58 -4.96 3.23
N TRP A 252 -11.42 -4.96 3.88
CA TRP A 252 -10.13 -4.99 3.19
C TRP A 252 -9.42 -6.33 3.34
N VAL A 253 -9.13 -6.99 2.21
CA VAL A 253 -8.29 -8.20 2.18
C VAL A 253 -6.84 -7.80 2.02
N SER A 254 -6.10 -7.80 3.14
CA SER A 254 -4.69 -7.45 3.14
C SER A 254 -3.80 -8.58 2.61
N ARG A 255 -4.17 -9.84 2.85
CA ARG A 255 -3.43 -11.01 2.35
C ARG A 255 -4.37 -12.16 2.02
N LEU A 256 -4.16 -12.77 0.85
CA LEU A 256 -4.80 -14.03 0.44
C LEU A 256 -3.72 -15.02 0.03
N ALA A 257 -3.61 -16.12 0.73
CA ALA A 257 -2.58 -17.12 0.55
C ALA A 257 -3.17 -18.51 0.35
N VAL A 258 -2.62 -19.27 -0.60
CA VAL A 258 -2.90 -20.70 -0.77
C VAL A 258 -1.59 -21.39 -1.11
N LEU A 259 -1.21 -22.40 -0.33
CA LEU A 259 0.00 -23.19 -0.56
C LEU A 259 0.05 -23.74 -1.99
N ARG A 260 1.20 -23.68 -2.64
CA ARG A 260 1.40 -24.01 -4.07
C ARG A 260 0.77 -25.35 -4.46
N ALA A 261 0.95 -26.40 -3.64
CA ALA A 261 0.41 -27.74 -3.88
C ALA A 261 -1.13 -27.82 -3.86
N TYR A 262 -1.81 -26.79 -3.33
CA TYR A 262 -3.26 -26.74 -3.19
C TYR A 262 -3.92 -25.68 -4.07
N ARG A 263 -3.15 -24.96 -4.89
CA ARG A 263 -3.67 -23.96 -5.86
C ARG A 263 -4.52 -24.62 -6.94
N LYS A 264 -5.33 -23.83 -7.64
CA LYS A 264 -6.24 -24.24 -8.73
C LYS A 264 -7.30 -25.27 -8.31
N ARG A 265 -7.66 -25.32 -7.02
CA ARG A 265 -8.71 -26.20 -6.43
C ARG A 265 -9.89 -25.39 -5.88
N GLY A 266 -10.05 -24.12 -6.27
CA GLY A 266 -11.14 -23.24 -5.78
C GLY A 266 -10.97 -22.70 -4.36
N ILE A 267 -9.86 -23.02 -3.66
CA ILE A 267 -9.66 -22.64 -2.25
C ILE A 267 -9.59 -21.12 -2.07
N GLY A 268 -8.86 -20.42 -2.94
CA GLY A 268 -8.75 -18.95 -2.88
C GLY A 268 -10.10 -18.26 -3.12
N GLU A 269 -10.89 -18.78 -4.04
CA GLU A 269 -12.25 -18.30 -4.29
C GLU A 269 -13.17 -18.54 -3.07
N ALA A 270 -13.10 -19.72 -2.45
CA ALA A 270 -13.87 -20.04 -1.26
C ALA A 270 -13.54 -19.12 -0.08
N LEU A 271 -12.25 -18.80 0.14
CA LEU A 271 -11.81 -17.85 1.14
C LEU A 271 -12.38 -16.45 0.87
N LEU A 272 -12.28 -15.93 -0.36
CA LEU A 272 -12.81 -14.62 -0.74
C LEU A 272 -14.33 -14.54 -0.56
N ARG A 273 -15.06 -15.51 -1.10
CA ARG A 273 -16.54 -15.53 -0.97
C ARG A 273 -16.98 -15.61 0.50
N ARG A 274 -16.23 -16.33 1.34
CA ARG A 274 -16.47 -16.36 2.78
C ARG A 274 -16.17 -15.01 3.44
N ALA A 275 -15.06 -14.34 3.07
CA ALA A 275 -14.73 -13.01 3.57
C ALA A 275 -15.81 -11.99 3.18
N PHE A 276 -16.26 -11.98 1.93
CA PHE A 276 -17.34 -11.09 1.48
C PHE A 276 -18.65 -11.31 2.24
N ALA A 277 -19.00 -12.56 2.54
CA ALA A 277 -20.16 -12.88 3.35
C ALA A 277 -20.00 -12.35 4.80
N VAL A 278 -18.81 -12.45 5.39
CA VAL A 278 -18.50 -11.91 6.72
C VAL A 278 -18.58 -10.38 6.71
N TYR A 279 -17.98 -9.72 5.71
CA TYR A 279 -18.05 -8.27 5.57
C TYR A 279 -19.49 -7.77 5.42
N ALA A 280 -20.29 -8.42 4.56
CA ALA A 280 -21.71 -8.08 4.40
C ALA A 280 -22.51 -8.28 5.70
N ALA A 281 -22.21 -9.36 6.46
CA ALA A 281 -22.85 -9.62 7.76
C ALA A 281 -22.47 -8.54 8.81
N ASN A 282 -21.27 -7.96 8.70
CA ASN A 282 -20.80 -6.86 9.54
C ASN A 282 -21.30 -5.47 9.07
N GLY A 283 -22.18 -5.42 8.06
CA GLY A 283 -22.78 -4.18 7.56
C GLY A 283 -21.94 -3.39 6.57
N ARG A 284 -20.83 -3.95 6.10
CA ARG A 284 -19.99 -3.29 5.09
C ARG A 284 -20.65 -3.37 3.71
N VAL A 285 -20.48 -2.33 2.91
CA VAL A 285 -21.12 -2.21 1.59
C VAL A 285 -20.15 -2.47 0.43
N LYS A 286 -18.84 -2.48 0.71
CA LYS A 286 -17.77 -2.71 -0.25
C LYS A 286 -16.77 -3.74 0.26
N ALA A 287 -16.05 -4.38 -0.66
CA ALA A 287 -14.85 -5.17 -0.36
C ALA A 287 -13.72 -4.77 -1.31
N GLY A 288 -12.52 -4.55 -0.76
CA GLY A 288 -11.35 -4.10 -1.51
C GLY A 288 -10.09 -4.92 -1.24
N LEU A 289 -9.13 -4.81 -2.14
CA LEU A 289 -7.77 -5.34 -2.01
C LEU A 289 -6.80 -4.67 -3.01
N GLY A 290 -5.51 -4.73 -2.70
CA GLY A 290 -4.44 -4.41 -3.65
C GLY A 290 -3.88 -5.65 -4.33
N VAL A 291 -3.54 -5.55 -5.64
CA VAL A 291 -2.95 -6.66 -6.38
C VAL A 291 -1.85 -6.19 -7.33
N ASP A 292 -0.74 -6.93 -7.35
CA ASP A 292 0.28 -6.83 -8.38
C ASP A 292 -0.24 -7.51 -9.67
N MET A 293 -0.37 -6.73 -10.74
CA MET A 293 -0.95 -7.18 -12.02
C MET A 293 -0.02 -8.12 -12.78
N GLU A 294 1.28 -8.04 -12.55
CA GLU A 294 2.30 -8.94 -13.09
C GLU A 294 2.54 -10.18 -12.23
N ASN A 295 1.76 -10.36 -11.15
CA ASN A 295 1.92 -11.50 -10.25
C ASN A 295 1.84 -12.84 -11.02
N PRO A 296 2.89 -13.69 -10.96
CA PRO A 296 2.96 -14.94 -11.71
C PRO A 296 1.86 -15.95 -11.34
N THR A 297 1.20 -15.78 -10.19
CA THR A 297 0.06 -16.63 -9.77
C THR A 297 -1.23 -16.29 -10.51
N GLN A 298 -1.26 -15.22 -11.30
CA GLN A 298 -2.46 -14.71 -11.99
C GLN A 298 -3.61 -14.38 -11.01
N ALA A 299 -3.29 -13.85 -9.83
CA ALA A 299 -4.26 -13.52 -8.78
C ALA A 299 -5.37 -12.58 -9.28
N ALA A 300 -5.05 -11.65 -10.18
CA ALA A 300 -6.04 -10.76 -10.79
C ALA A 300 -7.21 -11.51 -11.46
N ARG A 301 -6.95 -12.68 -12.09
CA ARG A 301 -8.03 -13.49 -12.67
C ARG A 301 -8.98 -14.04 -11.62
N LEU A 302 -8.47 -14.41 -10.45
CA LEU A 302 -9.30 -14.87 -9.33
C LEU A 302 -10.22 -13.73 -8.87
N TYR A 303 -9.68 -12.53 -8.69
CA TYR A 303 -10.46 -11.37 -8.23
C TYR A 303 -11.53 -10.94 -9.23
N LEU A 304 -11.21 -10.89 -10.52
CA LEU A 304 -12.20 -10.68 -11.57
C LEU A 304 -13.29 -11.79 -11.57
N GLY A 305 -12.89 -13.04 -11.35
CA GLY A 305 -13.81 -14.20 -11.30
C GLY A 305 -14.80 -14.15 -10.14
N VAL A 306 -14.49 -13.47 -9.04
CA VAL A 306 -15.42 -13.28 -7.91
C VAL A 306 -16.21 -11.97 -8.00
N GLY A 307 -16.05 -11.20 -9.09
CA GLY A 307 -16.83 -10.00 -9.36
C GLY A 307 -16.16 -8.67 -8.97
N MET A 308 -14.89 -8.68 -8.55
CA MET A 308 -14.15 -7.44 -8.31
C MET A 308 -13.75 -6.78 -9.63
N THR A 309 -13.67 -5.46 -9.62
CA THR A 309 -13.17 -4.64 -10.75
C THR A 309 -12.04 -3.73 -10.27
N ALA A 310 -11.16 -3.33 -11.16
CA ALA A 310 -10.13 -2.35 -10.82
C ALA A 310 -10.80 -0.97 -10.66
N LEU A 311 -10.67 -0.39 -9.47
CA LEU A 311 -11.05 0.99 -9.19
C LEU A 311 -10.08 1.93 -9.90
N TYR A 312 -8.79 1.76 -9.61
CA TYR A 312 -7.70 2.41 -10.33
C TYR A 312 -6.48 1.49 -10.42
N ARG A 313 -5.48 1.95 -11.16
CA ARG A 313 -4.17 1.30 -11.28
C ARG A 313 -3.07 2.30 -11.05
N ALA A 314 -2.02 1.89 -10.36
CA ALA A 314 -0.80 2.66 -10.16
C ALA A 314 0.40 1.91 -10.75
N ASN A 315 1.20 2.62 -11.52
CA ASN A 315 2.48 2.13 -11.98
C ASN A 315 3.52 2.35 -10.89
N ILE A 316 4.27 1.33 -10.57
CA ILE A 316 5.41 1.42 -9.66
C ILE A 316 6.67 1.55 -10.50
N TYR A 317 7.43 2.58 -10.22
CA TYR A 317 8.73 2.85 -10.80
C TYR A 317 9.83 2.59 -9.76
N ARG A 318 11.02 2.26 -10.21
CA ARG A 318 12.18 2.09 -9.32
C ARG A 318 13.44 2.72 -9.88
N THR A 319 14.30 3.12 -8.98
CA THR A 319 15.70 3.48 -9.26
C THR A 319 16.59 2.99 -8.12
N TYR A 320 17.88 3.21 -8.23
CA TYR A 320 18.84 2.91 -7.17
C TYR A 320 19.66 4.16 -6.87
N VAL A 321 19.89 4.41 -5.60
CA VAL A 321 20.82 5.46 -5.16
C VAL A 321 22.08 4.85 -4.54
N THR A 322 23.21 5.52 -4.71
CA THR A 322 24.44 5.19 -4.01
C THR A 322 24.43 5.87 -2.65
N ALA A 323 24.83 5.15 -1.63
CA ALA A 323 24.93 5.66 -0.27
C ALA A 323 25.86 6.88 -0.20
N ARG A 324 25.41 7.95 0.45
CA ARG A 324 26.16 9.19 0.66
C ARG A 324 26.10 9.59 2.13
N ALA A 325 27.23 9.79 2.77
CA ALA A 325 27.27 10.36 4.11
C ALA A 325 26.67 11.78 4.13
N ALA A 326 25.88 12.08 5.16
CA ALA A 326 25.21 13.37 5.35
C ALA A 326 26.23 14.50 5.62
#